data_c62fef932c0693aa509068d1d4e3ab44
#
_entry.id   c62fef932c0693aa509068d1d4e3ab44
#
_cell.length_a   1.000
_cell.length_b   1.000
_cell.length_c   1.000
_cell.angle_alpha   90.00
_cell.angle_beta   90.00
_cell.angle_gamma   90.00
#
_symmetry.space_group_name_H-M   'P 1'
#
loop_
_entity.id
_entity.type
_entity.pdbx_description
1 polymer ?
#
loop_
_entity_poly.entity_id
_entity_poly.type
_entity_poly.pdbx_seq_one_letter_code
_entity_poly.pdbx_strand_id
1 'polypeptide(L)'
;MFITLNFSDDDVILWKFEENRKFSVKSFYNAFTRNDAGPPHKIIWKGKAPQKVKIFMWLITNNAVLTKDNLIKRKWSGSPLCHSCDQNESVEHLFFTCSIAKVIWAVIAKEVGANNIPTSLSQCWSWCECWLPAGKKYHFWGLCYLLGYLESSKQSMFWWEDD
;
A
#
# COMPACT_ATOMS: atom_id res chain seq x y z
N MET A 1 -33.58 -26.32 10.06
CA MET A 1 -34.11 -25.48 8.98
C MET A 1 -34.00 -26.27 7.71
N PHE A 2 -35.14 -26.84 7.22
CA PHE A 2 -35.12 -27.66 6.00
C PHE A 2 -35.29 -26.76 4.81
N ILE A 3 -34.32 -26.81 3.87
CA ILE A 3 -34.39 -26.11 2.61
C ILE A 3 -35.17 -27.02 1.65
N THR A 4 -36.40 -26.65 1.29
CA THR A 4 -37.16 -27.29 0.23
C THR A 4 -36.68 -26.73 -1.11
N LEU A 5 -36.02 -27.56 -1.91
CA LEU A 5 -35.66 -27.24 -3.28
C LEU A 5 -36.92 -27.38 -4.16
N ASN A 6 -37.27 -26.31 -4.86
CA ASN A 6 -38.35 -26.31 -5.82
C ASN A 6 -37.73 -26.54 -7.24
N PHE A 7 -37.97 -27.72 -7.80
CA PHE A 7 -37.37 -28.14 -9.08
C PHE A 7 -38.12 -27.61 -10.32
N SER A 8 -39.16 -26.78 -10.12
CA SER A 8 -39.99 -26.27 -11.22
C SER A 8 -39.63 -24.85 -11.68
N ASP A 9 -38.77 -24.14 -10.97
CA ASP A 9 -38.39 -22.77 -11.31
C ASP A 9 -36.93 -22.74 -11.80
N ASP A 10 -36.67 -21.95 -12.83
CA ASP A 10 -35.33 -21.71 -13.34
C ASP A 10 -34.46 -21.01 -12.28
N ASP A 11 -33.22 -21.42 -12.17
CA ASP A 11 -32.25 -20.78 -11.26
C ASP A 11 -31.97 -19.34 -11.69
N VAL A 12 -32.27 -18.38 -10.83
CA VAL A 12 -32.02 -16.97 -11.07
C VAL A 12 -30.87 -16.47 -10.19
N ILE A 13 -29.83 -15.96 -10.82
CA ILE A 13 -28.70 -15.35 -10.13
C ILE A 13 -29.13 -13.97 -9.61
N LEU A 14 -29.18 -13.82 -8.30
CA LEU A 14 -29.55 -12.57 -7.64
C LEU A 14 -28.34 -11.89 -7.01
N TRP A 15 -28.14 -10.61 -7.34
CA TRP A 15 -27.08 -9.80 -6.78
C TRP A 15 -27.49 -9.23 -5.40
N LYS A 16 -26.79 -9.65 -4.33
CA LYS A 16 -27.16 -9.32 -2.94
C LYS A 16 -26.84 -7.89 -2.50
N PHE A 17 -26.01 -7.17 -3.26
CA PHE A 17 -25.49 -5.85 -2.85
C PHE A 17 -26.27 -4.68 -3.42
N GLU A 18 -27.40 -4.92 -4.10
CA GLU A 18 -28.36 -3.91 -4.54
C GLU A 18 -29.80 -4.34 -4.24
N GLU A 19 -30.67 -3.36 -3.93
CA GLU A 19 -32.09 -3.60 -3.61
C GLU A 19 -32.86 -4.21 -4.78
N ASN A 20 -32.53 -3.80 -6.00
CA ASN A 20 -33.12 -4.33 -7.23
C ASN A 20 -32.61 -5.71 -7.63
N ARG A 21 -31.66 -6.26 -6.84
CA ARG A 21 -31.01 -7.57 -7.03
C ARG A 21 -30.36 -7.76 -8.42
N LYS A 22 -30.15 -6.70 -9.18
CA LYS A 22 -29.44 -6.72 -10.48
C LYS A 22 -27.98 -6.37 -10.31
N PHE A 23 -27.12 -7.12 -11.01
CA PHE A 23 -25.69 -6.82 -11.02
C PHE A 23 -25.42 -5.48 -11.74
N SER A 24 -24.60 -4.64 -11.15
CA SER A 24 -23.99 -3.51 -11.83
C SER A 24 -22.50 -3.43 -11.44
N VAL A 25 -21.65 -2.99 -12.37
CA VAL A 25 -20.21 -2.79 -12.11
C VAL A 25 -19.99 -1.83 -10.94
N LYS A 26 -20.84 -0.80 -10.83
CA LYS A 26 -20.80 0.16 -9.73
C LYS A 26 -21.10 -0.48 -8.38
N SER A 27 -22.13 -1.34 -8.30
CA SER A 27 -22.47 -2.03 -7.05
C SER A 27 -21.42 -3.06 -6.66
N PHE A 28 -20.84 -3.76 -7.65
CA PHE A 28 -19.70 -4.66 -7.42
C PHE A 28 -18.51 -3.88 -6.84
N TYR A 29 -18.09 -2.81 -7.49
CA TYR A 29 -16.99 -1.96 -7.01
C TYR A 29 -17.26 -1.42 -5.60
N ASN A 30 -18.45 -0.91 -5.34
CA ASN A 30 -18.85 -0.41 -4.03
C ASN A 30 -18.89 -1.51 -2.96
N ALA A 31 -19.29 -2.72 -3.30
CA ALA A 31 -19.32 -3.84 -2.35
C ALA A 31 -17.90 -4.27 -1.94
N PHE A 32 -16.97 -4.27 -2.87
CA PHE A 32 -15.57 -4.61 -2.61
C PHE A 32 -14.79 -3.47 -1.94
N THR A 33 -15.10 -2.22 -2.23
CA THR A 33 -14.42 -1.07 -1.62
C THR A 33 -15.02 -0.64 -0.27
N ARG A 34 -16.25 -1.00 0.05
CA ARG A 34 -16.88 -0.68 1.33
C ARG A 34 -16.28 -1.43 2.53
N ASN A 35 -15.73 -2.61 2.34
CA ASN A 35 -15.08 -3.38 3.40
C ASN A 35 -13.63 -2.96 3.65
N ASP A 36 -13.04 -2.23 2.73
CA ASP A 36 -11.80 -1.53 2.93
C ASP A 36 -12.12 -0.14 3.50
N ALA A 37 -12.40 -0.08 4.81
CA ALA A 37 -12.07 1.09 5.61
C ALA A 37 -10.53 1.26 5.54
N GLY A 38 -10.02 1.16 4.32
CA GLY A 38 -8.64 1.39 3.98
C GLY A 38 -8.35 2.85 4.23
N PRO A 39 -7.28 3.12 4.95
CA PRO A 39 -6.79 4.45 5.16
C PRO A 39 -6.52 5.08 3.81
N PRO A 40 -6.31 6.13 3.79
CA PRO A 40 -6.12 7.48 3.36
C PRO A 40 -6.08 7.64 1.85
N HIS A 41 -6.80 6.84 1.03
CA HIS A 41 -6.90 7.10 -0.41
C HIS A 41 -7.23 8.57 -0.68
N LYS A 42 -8.17 9.15 0.08
CA LYS A 42 -8.51 10.57 -0.05
C LYS A 42 -7.34 11.49 0.32
N ILE A 43 -6.54 11.12 1.32
CA ILE A 43 -5.39 11.92 1.77
C ILE A 43 -4.28 11.90 0.71
N ILE A 44 -3.98 10.74 0.15
CA ILE A 44 -2.98 10.60 -0.92
C ILE A 44 -3.35 11.49 -2.11
N TRP A 45 -4.60 11.40 -2.59
CA TRP A 45 -5.00 12.09 -3.82
C TRP A 45 -5.26 13.58 -3.65
N LYS A 46 -5.71 14.03 -2.48
CA LYS A 46 -5.91 15.46 -2.18
C LYS A 46 -4.61 16.22 -1.93
N GLY A 47 -3.53 15.55 -1.62
CA GLY A 47 -2.25 16.16 -1.33
C GLY A 47 -1.62 16.90 -2.51
N LYS A 48 -0.72 17.86 -2.24
CA LYS A 48 0.06 18.60 -3.24
C LYS A 48 1.33 17.86 -3.69
N ALA A 49 1.45 16.55 -3.38
CA ALA A 49 2.59 15.76 -3.80
C ALA A 49 2.61 15.53 -5.33
N PRO A 50 3.79 15.35 -5.95
CA PRO A 50 3.91 14.96 -7.34
C PRO A 50 3.11 13.67 -7.63
N GLN A 51 2.60 13.54 -8.85
CA GLN A 51 1.75 12.39 -9.24
C GLN A 51 2.46 11.05 -9.04
N LYS A 52 3.76 10.97 -9.35
CA LYS A 52 4.59 9.78 -9.15
C LYS A 52 4.60 9.32 -7.68
N VAL A 53 4.74 10.26 -6.76
CA VAL A 53 4.70 9.99 -5.31
C VAL A 53 3.33 9.48 -4.87
N LYS A 54 2.25 10.07 -5.38
CA LYS A 54 0.88 9.62 -5.06
C LYS A 54 0.63 8.20 -5.53
N ILE A 55 1.02 7.88 -6.76
CA ILE A 55 0.90 6.52 -7.31
C ILE A 55 1.71 5.53 -6.47
N PHE A 56 2.94 5.88 -6.13
CA PHE A 56 3.81 5.04 -5.31
C PHE A 56 3.22 4.77 -3.92
N MET A 57 2.70 5.80 -3.26
CA MET A 57 2.02 5.66 -1.97
C MET A 57 0.76 4.80 -2.06
N TRP A 58 0.02 4.92 -3.15
CA TRP A 58 -1.12 4.06 -3.42
C TRP A 58 -0.68 2.59 -3.60
N LEU A 59 0.41 2.34 -4.33
CA LEU A 59 0.99 1.00 -4.49
C LEU A 59 1.45 0.41 -3.14
N ILE A 60 2.12 1.19 -2.28
CA ILE A 60 2.51 0.76 -0.94
C ILE A 60 1.27 0.37 -0.12
N THR A 61 0.26 1.24 -0.10
CA THR A 61 -0.97 1.03 0.68
C THR A 61 -1.72 -0.24 0.26
N ASN A 62 -1.66 -0.58 -1.03
CA ASN A 62 -2.29 -1.79 -1.57
C ASN A 62 -1.34 -3.01 -1.61
N ASN A 63 -0.16 -2.92 -1.01
CA ASN A 63 0.87 -3.96 -1.06
C ASN A 63 1.16 -4.44 -2.51
N ALA A 64 1.18 -3.48 -3.46
CA ALA A 64 1.32 -3.73 -4.89
C ALA A 64 2.70 -3.33 -5.45
N VAL A 65 3.62 -2.88 -4.59
CA VAL A 65 5.02 -2.63 -4.95
C VAL A 65 5.70 -3.95 -5.30
N LEU A 66 6.63 -3.92 -6.26
CA LEU A 66 7.37 -5.10 -6.72
C LEU A 66 8.50 -5.47 -5.74
N THR A 67 8.13 -5.78 -4.51
CA THR A 67 9.00 -6.40 -3.53
C THR A 67 9.20 -7.88 -3.84
N LYS A 68 10.25 -8.50 -3.32
CA LYS A 68 10.57 -9.89 -3.63
C LYS A 68 9.46 -10.87 -3.24
N ASP A 69 8.76 -10.62 -2.14
CA ASP A 69 7.58 -11.39 -1.77
C ASP A 69 6.45 -11.30 -2.81
N ASN A 70 6.22 -10.11 -3.37
CA ASN A 70 5.23 -9.90 -4.43
C ASN A 70 5.70 -10.45 -5.79
N LEU A 71 7.00 -10.42 -6.07
CA LEU A 71 7.59 -11.06 -7.25
C LEU A 71 7.46 -12.58 -7.20
N ILE A 72 7.72 -13.20 -6.03
CA ILE A 72 7.56 -14.65 -5.82
C ILE A 72 6.11 -15.07 -6.04
N LYS A 73 5.12 -14.30 -5.56
CA LYS A 73 3.69 -14.54 -5.87
C LYS A 73 3.41 -14.54 -7.37
N ARG A 74 4.22 -13.82 -8.15
CA ARG A 74 4.16 -13.76 -9.63
C ARG A 74 5.07 -14.79 -10.32
N LYS A 75 5.51 -15.83 -9.59
CA LYS A 75 6.36 -16.92 -10.10
C LYS A 75 7.80 -16.52 -10.44
N TRP A 76 8.29 -15.42 -9.88
CA TRP A 76 9.72 -15.12 -9.96
C TRP A 76 10.51 -16.06 -9.04
N SER A 77 11.66 -16.57 -9.50
CA SER A 77 12.46 -17.63 -8.84
C SER A 77 13.73 -17.11 -8.16
N GLY A 78 13.84 -15.82 -7.88
CA GLY A 78 15.00 -15.25 -7.19
C GLY A 78 14.97 -15.42 -5.67
N SER A 79 16.04 -14.96 -5.01
CA SER A 79 16.15 -14.98 -3.54
C SER A 79 15.13 -14.06 -2.88
N PRO A 80 14.39 -14.52 -1.85
CA PRO A 80 13.45 -13.69 -1.11
C PRO A 80 14.09 -12.67 -0.18
N LEU A 81 15.42 -12.76 0.05
CA LEU A 81 16.12 -12.01 1.08
C LEU A 81 16.37 -10.57 0.68
N CYS A 82 16.16 -9.64 1.61
CA CYS A 82 16.56 -8.25 1.47
C CYS A 82 18.07 -8.14 1.28
N HIS A 83 18.49 -7.28 0.37
CA HIS A 83 19.91 -7.10 0.07
C HIS A 83 20.71 -6.49 1.23
N SER A 84 20.05 -5.82 2.15
CA SER A 84 20.70 -5.02 3.19
C SER A 84 20.77 -5.67 4.57
N CYS A 85 19.97 -6.72 4.83
CA CYS A 85 19.87 -7.31 6.18
C CYS A 85 19.50 -8.81 6.20
N ASP A 86 19.51 -9.47 5.06
CA ASP A 86 19.26 -10.91 4.90
C ASP A 86 17.91 -11.43 5.47
N GLN A 87 16.97 -10.53 5.74
CA GLN A 87 15.61 -10.90 6.11
C GLN A 87 14.70 -10.93 4.88
N ASN A 88 13.56 -11.63 4.96
CA ASN A 88 12.61 -11.67 3.86
C ASN A 88 12.12 -10.27 3.49
N GLU A 89 12.23 -9.94 2.21
CA GLU A 89 11.83 -8.64 1.69
C GLU A 89 10.32 -8.58 1.48
N SER A 90 9.69 -7.62 2.12
CA SER A 90 8.28 -7.25 1.96
C SER A 90 8.15 -5.72 2.00
N VAL A 91 6.98 -5.19 1.67
CA VAL A 91 6.72 -3.75 1.78
C VAL A 91 6.96 -3.27 3.22
N GLU A 92 6.42 -3.96 4.23
CA GLU A 92 6.64 -3.58 5.62
C GLU A 92 8.10 -3.66 6.03
N HIS A 93 8.80 -4.70 5.55
CA HIS A 93 10.23 -4.82 5.82
C HIS A 93 11.01 -3.65 5.25
N LEU A 94 10.89 -3.37 3.96
CA LEU A 94 11.66 -2.33 3.29
C LEU A 94 11.42 -0.92 3.86
N PHE A 95 10.19 -0.62 4.25
CA PHE A 95 9.83 0.73 4.68
C PHE A 95 9.89 0.95 6.18
N PHE A 96 9.84 -0.10 7.00
CA PHE A 96 9.74 0.09 8.46
C PHE A 96 10.69 -0.77 9.27
N THR A 97 10.91 -2.04 8.93
CA THR A 97 11.64 -2.97 9.80
C THR A 97 13.07 -3.26 9.37
N CYS A 98 13.45 -2.94 8.13
CA CYS A 98 14.83 -3.03 7.65
C CYS A 98 15.75 -2.12 8.47
N SER A 99 17.00 -2.54 8.69
CA SER A 99 18.01 -1.76 9.43
C SER A 99 18.22 -0.38 8.81
N ILE A 100 18.27 -0.28 7.48
CA ILE A 100 18.39 1.00 6.77
C ILE A 100 17.15 1.86 6.98
N ALA A 101 15.96 1.29 6.86
CA ALA A 101 14.72 2.01 7.08
C ALA A 101 14.65 2.60 8.50
N LYS A 102 15.03 1.83 9.50
CA LYS A 102 15.08 2.29 10.90
C LYS A 102 16.04 3.46 11.10
N VAL A 103 17.21 3.44 10.49
CA VAL A 103 18.17 4.56 10.55
C VAL A 103 17.54 5.82 9.95
N ILE A 104 16.91 5.71 8.78
CA ILE A 104 16.28 6.84 8.11
C ILE A 104 15.11 7.40 8.94
N TRP A 105 14.26 6.52 9.49
CA TRP A 105 13.20 6.94 10.40
C TRP A 105 13.73 7.63 11.66
N ALA A 106 14.85 7.15 12.22
CA ALA A 106 15.49 7.77 13.38
C ALA A 106 16.01 9.19 13.06
N VAL A 107 16.59 9.38 11.86
CA VAL A 107 17.02 10.72 11.42
C VAL A 107 15.80 11.64 11.25
N ILE A 108 14.74 11.19 10.60
CA ILE A 108 13.52 11.98 10.42
C ILE A 108 12.89 12.32 11.76
N ALA A 109 12.77 11.35 12.66
CA ALA A 109 12.22 11.56 13.99
C ALA A 109 13.00 12.64 14.76
N LYS A 110 14.33 12.60 14.69
CA LYS A 110 15.21 13.61 15.30
C LYS A 110 14.94 15.01 14.73
N GLU A 111 14.81 15.14 13.41
CA GLU A 111 14.55 16.42 12.76
C GLU A 111 13.19 17.03 13.09
N VAL A 112 12.17 16.21 13.35
CA VAL A 112 10.83 16.67 13.70
C VAL A 112 10.60 16.71 15.22
N GLY A 113 11.57 16.29 16.02
CA GLY A 113 11.47 16.23 17.48
C GLY A 113 10.59 15.09 18.00
N ALA A 114 10.39 14.05 17.19
CA ALA A 114 9.60 12.89 17.59
C ALA A 114 10.41 11.95 18.48
N ASN A 115 9.76 11.39 19.49
CA ASN A 115 10.35 10.45 20.44
C ASN A 115 10.20 8.98 20.04
N ASN A 116 9.53 8.69 18.93
CA ASN A 116 9.30 7.35 18.41
C ASN A 116 9.38 7.33 16.88
N ILE A 117 9.50 6.12 16.31
CA ILE A 117 9.47 5.88 14.87
C ILE A 117 8.31 4.93 14.55
N PRO A 118 7.68 5.03 13.36
CA PRO A 118 6.66 4.09 12.96
C PRO A 118 7.27 2.74 12.61
N THR A 119 6.60 1.66 12.95
CA THR A 119 7.04 0.28 12.69
C THR A 119 6.15 -0.45 11.69
N SER A 120 5.04 0.18 11.26
CA SER A 120 4.13 -0.35 10.27
C SER A 120 3.48 0.78 9.46
N LEU A 121 2.89 0.41 8.32
CA LEU A 121 2.20 1.37 7.46
C LEU A 121 1.02 2.06 8.18
N SER A 122 0.26 1.32 8.98
CA SER A 122 -0.85 1.88 9.75
C SER A 122 -0.39 2.92 10.79
N GLN A 123 0.69 2.63 11.51
CA GLN A 123 1.29 3.58 12.44
C GLN A 123 1.89 4.79 11.75
N CYS A 124 2.44 4.60 10.55
CA CYS A 124 3.05 5.67 9.77
C CYS A 124 2.08 6.82 9.50
N TRP A 125 0.81 6.53 9.19
CA TRP A 125 -0.20 7.57 8.94
C TRP A 125 -0.47 8.40 10.19
N SER A 126 -0.72 7.75 11.33
CA SER A 126 -0.95 8.44 12.61
C SER A 126 0.30 9.21 13.05
N TRP A 127 1.47 8.64 12.86
CA TRP A 127 2.73 9.27 13.16
C TRP A 127 2.94 10.56 12.33
N CYS A 128 2.66 10.50 11.04
CA CYS A 128 2.74 11.67 10.16
C CYS A 128 1.74 12.77 10.54
N GLU A 129 0.55 12.39 11.00
CA GLU A 129 -0.44 13.37 11.47
C GLU A 129 0.01 14.09 12.75
N CYS A 130 0.65 13.37 13.67
CA CYS A 130 1.09 13.91 14.94
C CYS A 130 2.34 14.80 14.82
N TRP A 131 3.33 14.35 14.04
CA TRP A 131 4.67 14.94 14.10
C TRP A 131 5.01 15.84 12.91
N LEU A 132 4.35 15.68 11.77
CA LEU A 132 4.65 16.50 10.60
C LEU A 132 3.74 17.73 10.49
N PRO A 133 4.34 18.95 10.37
CA PRO A 133 3.57 20.15 10.08
C PRO A 133 2.72 20.00 8.82
N ALA A 134 1.53 20.60 8.81
CA ALA A 134 0.54 20.45 7.75
C ALA A 134 1.08 20.70 6.32
N GLY A 135 2.08 21.59 6.17
CA GLY A 135 2.72 21.89 4.88
C GLY A 135 3.86 20.96 4.48
N LYS A 136 4.42 20.17 5.41
CA LYS A 136 5.58 19.30 5.18
C LYS A 136 5.25 17.82 5.01
N LYS A 137 4.01 17.43 5.22
CA LYS A 137 3.53 16.04 5.06
C LYS A 137 3.88 15.45 3.68
N TYR A 138 3.96 16.28 2.66
CA TYR A 138 4.27 15.85 1.28
C TYR A 138 5.76 15.67 0.99
N HIS A 139 6.63 16.44 1.65
CA HIS A 139 8.08 16.24 1.56
C HIS A 139 8.50 14.89 2.16
N PHE A 140 7.80 14.48 3.21
CA PHE A 140 7.99 13.18 3.83
C PHE A 140 7.67 12.02 2.87
N TRP A 141 6.58 12.11 2.14
CA TRP A 141 6.22 11.11 1.13
C TRP A 141 7.23 11.06 -0.02
N GLY A 142 7.85 12.18 -0.35
CA GLY A 142 9.00 12.23 -1.27
C GLY A 142 10.22 11.49 -0.72
N LEU A 143 10.48 11.54 0.58
CA LEU A 143 11.55 10.76 1.22
C LEU A 143 11.25 9.26 1.22
N CYS A 144 10.03 8.84 1.50
CA CYS A 144 9.61 7.43 1.35
C CYS A 144 9.75 6.96 -0.10
N TYR A 145 9.45 7.81 -1.07
CA TYR A 145 9.67 7.53 -2.49
C TYR A 145 11.15 7.36 -2.81
N LEU A 146 12.02 8.24 -2.31
CA LEU A 146 13.47 8.13 -2.47
C LEU A 146 14.03 6.87 -1.81
N LEU A 147 13.47 6.45 -0.67
CA LEU A 147 13.85 5.19 -0.03
C LEU A 147 13.50 3.98 -0.90
N GLY A 148 12.32 3.92 -1.42
CA GLY A 148 11.91 2.87 -2.35
C GLY A 148 12.73 2.90 -3.63
N TYR A 149 13.11 4.08 -4.11
CA TYR A 149 13.95 4.25 -5.29
C TYR A 149 15.40 3.81 -5.05
N LEU A 150 16.00 4.14 -3.91
CA LEU A 150 17.38 3.75 -3.57
C LEU A 150 17.51 2.23 -3.38
N GLU A 151 16.51 1.57 -2.85
CA GLU A 151 16.46 0.12 -2.73
C GLU A 151 16.16 -0.56 -4.08
N SER A 152 15.29 0.01 -4.87
CA SER A 152 14.89 -0.49 -6.20
C SER A 152 15.93 -0.22 -7.27
N SER A 153 16.73 0.85 -7.18
CA SER A 153 17.75 1.19 -8.18
C SER A 153 18.95 0.23 -8.22
N LYS A 154 19.06 -0.67 -7.23
CA LYS A 154 20.00 -1.79 -7.26
C LYS A 154 19.44 -3.04 -7.99
N GLN A 155 18.17 -3.04 -8.34
CA GLN A 155 17.51 -4.12 -9.10
C GLN A 155 16.85 -3.61 -10.37
N SER A 156 17.65 -2.96 -11.26
CA SER A 156 17.25 -2.62 -12.64
C SER A 156 16.00 -1.74 -12.79
N MET A 157 16.17 -0.49 -13.19
CA MET A 157 15.97 -0.03 -14.58
C MET A 157 14.75 -0.62 -15.34
N PHE A 158 13.63 -0.96 -14.72
CA PHE A 158 12.49 -1.46 -15.50
C PHE A 158 11.33 -0.48 -15.64
N TRP A 159 11.40 0.70 -15.00
CA TRP A 159 10.24 1.60 -15.00
C TRP A 159 10.55 3.06 -15.41
N TRP A 160 11.78 3.40 -15.81
CA TRP A 160 12.15 4.82 -16.02
C TRP A 160 13.10 5.09 -17.19
N GLU A 161 13.26 4.17 -18.13
CA GLU A 161 13.75 4.50 -19.46
C GLU A 161 12.53 4.70 -20.34
N ASP A 162 12.20 5.94 -20.57
CA ASP A 162 11.57 6.59 -21.70
C ASP A 162 10.90 7.88 -21.21
N ASP A 163 11.69 8.98 -21.23
CA ASP A 163 11.42 10.26 -21.89
C ASP A 163 12.62 11.19 -21.70
#